data_5e93269cf9645d7793191de8053e31e2
#
_entry.id   5e93269cf9645d7793191de8053e31e2
#
_cell.length_a   1.000
_cell.length_b   1.000
_cell.length_c   1.000
_cell.angle_alpha   90.00
_cell.angle_beta   90.00
_cell.angle_gamma   90.00
#
_symmetry.space_group_name_H-M   'P 1'
#
loop_
_entity.id
_entity.type
_entity.pdbx_description
1 polymer ?
#
loop_
_entity_poly.entity_id
_entity_poly.type
_entity_poly.pdbx_seq_one_letter_code
_entity_poly.pdbx_strand_id
1 'polypeptide(L)'
;MDVEVIFKEIESLRENMVDTLVGLIRIPAVSPDSGGEGEYDKAQKLLEIIKDWPFDKIERYDAPDPRAKNGVRPNILAYYYGEQREKSPRLWILTHLDVVPPGDLSKWTVTKPFEPVVKDGKVYGRGSEDNGQSLVASLYAVRALMNLGIRPKRTIILAFVSDEETGSKYGLEWLMKEHPELFRKDDLVLVPDGGNEEGTFIEIAEKSILWMKIKVKGKQVHASMPGLGLNAHRVALEYAKTLDDLLHEKYSARDELFDPPESTFEPTMGGNPSDAPNIAPGEHEVVFDCRVLPQYNLDDILNDAQELAGKIGEKYKKEVNGEVLPKIEIEVMQRLDAPAPTPRDSEIVKLLQKAIKEFRGKEPKIGGIGGGTFAAYFRKLGIPAVVWATLDETAHQPNEYAKIDNMVEDAKIMAALALL
;
A
#
# COMPACT_ATOMS: atom_id res chain seq x y z
N MET A 1 6.16 11.19 33.38
CA MET A 1 4.92 10.39 33.37
C MET A 1 5.32 8.94 33.23
N ASP A 2 4.77 8.07 34.05
CA ASP A 2 5.13 6.65 34.03
C ASP A 2 4.39 5.95 32.88
N VAL A 3 5.12 5.66 31.81
CA VAL A 3 4.58 4.99 30.60
C VAL A 3 4.08 3.57 30.93
N GLU A 4 4.62 2.94 31.96
CA GLU A 4 4.18 1.61 32.39
C GLU A 4 2.71 1.58 32.84
N VAL A 5 2.19 2.66 33.40
CA VAL A 5 0.76 2.74 33.78
C VAL A 5 -0.13 2.68 32.54
N ILE A 6 0.30 3.33 31.44
CA ILE A 6 -0.42 3.33 30.17
C ILE A 6 -0.35 1.93 29.52
N PHE A 7 0.82 1.29 29.59
CA PHE A 7 0.98 -0.08 29.04
C PHE A 7 0.12 -1.10 29.81
N LYS A 8 0.00 -0.98 31.12
CA LYS A 8 -0.91 -1.79 31.93
C LYS A 8 -2.37 -1.55 31.57
N GLU A 9 -2.75 -0.29 31.32
CA GLU A 9 -4.10 0.04 30.88
C GLU A 9 -4.39 -0.58 29.50
N ILE A 10 -3.48 -0.46 28.54
CA ILE A 10 -3.62 -1.10 27.21
C ILE A 10 -3.75 -2.61 27.37
N GLU A 11 -2.93 -3.25 28.20
CA GLU A 11 -3.00 -4.68 28.45
C GLU A 11 -4.36 -5.10 29.06
N SER A 12 -4.93 -4.27 29.96
CA SER A 12 -6.26 -4.51 30.53
C SER A 12 -7.38 -4.45 29.49
N LEU A 13 -7.16 -3.74 28.40
CA LEU A 13 -8.12 -3.57 27.28
C LEU A 13 -7.98 -4.66 26.20
N ARG A 14 -7.09 -5.63 26.36
CA ARG A 14 -6.80 -6.70 25.39
C ARG A 14 -8.06 -7.37 24.82
N GLU A 15 -8.98 -7.79 25.68
CA GLU A 15 -10.22 -8.44 25.25
C GLU A 15 -11.13 -7.49 24.47
N ASN A 16 -11.22 -6.23 24.90
CA ASN A 16 -11.96 -5.21 24.17
C ASN A 16 -11.39 -4.96 22.77
N MET A 17 -10.06 -4.98 22.63
CA MET A 17 -9.38 -4.87 21.34
C MET A 17 -9.76 -6.04 20.43
N VAL A 18 -9.75 -7.27 20.96
CA VAL A 18 -10.15 -8.48 20.21
C VAL A 18 -11.61 -8.38 19.76
N ASP A 19 -12.51 -8.02 20.67
CA ASP A 19 -13.94 -7.89 20.36
C ASP A 19 -14.19 -6.82 19.29
N THR A 20 -13.49 -5.70 19.37
CA THR A 20 -13.57 -4.64 18.37
C THR A 20 -13.10 -5.13 17.00
N LEU A 21 -11.96 -5.80 16.94
CA LEU A 21 -11.42 -6.37 15.69
C LEU A 21 -12.39 -7.39 15.09
N VAL A 22 -12.88 -8.33 15.89
CA VAL A 22 -13.89 -9.32 15.47
C VAL A 22 -15.14 -8.62 14.92
N GLY A 23 -15.64 -7.60 15.59
CA GLY A 23 -16.81 -6.83 15.17
C GLY A 23 -16.61 -6.14 13.80
N LEU A 24 -15.41 -5.61 13.55
CA LEU A 24 -15.09 -4.94 12.29
C LEU A 24 -14.89 -5.93 11.14
N ILE A 25 -14.23 -7.07 11.36
CA ILE A 25 -14.02 -8.11 10.34
C ILE A 25 -15.36 -8.65 9.79
N ARG A 26 -16.39 -8.77 10.63
CA ARG A 26 -17.70 -9.26 10.23
C ARG A 26 -18.39 -8.41 9.17
N ILE A 27 -17.92 -7.20 8.97
CA ILE A 27 -18.49 -6.26 8.00
C ILE A 27 -17.56 -6.19 6.80
N PRO A 28 -17.90 -6.80 5.66
CA PRO A 28 -17.13 -6.68 4.44
C PRO A 28 -17.04 -5.21 4.01
N ALA A 29 -15.85 -4.80 3.60
CA ALA A 29 -15.61 -3.45 3.08
C ALA A 29 -14.76 -3.54 1.82
N VAL A 30 -15.18 -4.39 0.89
CA VAL A 30 -14.52 -4.56 -0.41
C VAL A 30 -14.89 -3.40 -1.31
N SER A 31 -13.90 -2.84 -1.99
CA SER A 31 -14.08 -1.72 -2.92
C SER A 31 -15.05 -2.06 -4.06
N PRO A 32 -15.85 -1.09 -4.56
CA PRO A 32 -16.62 -1.25 -5.79
C PRO A 32 -15.77 -1.62 -7.00
N ASP A 33 -14.51 -1.21 -7.07
CA ASP A 33 -13.57 -1.60 -8.12
C ASP A 33 -13.28 -3.10 -8.12
N SER A 34 -13.48 -3.76 -6.98
CA SER A 34 -13.34 -5.20 -6.80
C SER A 34 -14.68 -5.93 -6.61
N GLY A 35 -15.80 -5.29 -6.98
CA GLY A 35 -17.14 -5.87 -6.95
C GLY A 35 -17.85 -5.82 -5.60
N GLY A 36 -17.34 -5.05 -4.64
CA GLY A 36 -17.97 -4.84 -3.33
C GLY A 36 -18.86 -3.61 -3.27
N GLU A 37 -19.32 -3.28 -2.08
CA GLU A 37 -20.20 -2.14 -1.80
C GLU A 37 -19.47 -0.95 -1.13
N GLY A 38 -18.17 -1.07 -0.88
CA GLY A 38 -17.37 -0.07 -0.19
C GLY A 38 -17.45 -0.14 1.34
N GLU A 39 -17.02 0.92 2.00
CA GLU A 39 -16.71 0.93 3.44
C GLU A 39 -17.83 1.49 4.32
N TYR A 40 -18.98 1.85 3.75
CA TYR A 40 -20.05 2.55 4.47
C TYR A 40 -20.44 1.87 5.80
N ASP A 41 -20.74 0.58 5.76
CA ASP A 41 -21.21 -0.15 6.95
C ASP A 41 -20.13 -0.31 8.00
N LYS A 42 -18.88 -0.53 7.58
CA LYS A 42 -17.72 -0.62 8.51
C LYS A 42 -17.45 0.74 9.16
N ALA A 43 -17.54 1.84 8.40
CA ALA A 43 -17.43 3.19 8.92
C ALA A 43 -18.53 3.49 9.95
N GLN A 44 -19.76 3.09 9.68
CA GLN A 44 -20.86 3.25 10.64
C GLN A 44 -20.62 2.45 11.91
N LYS A 45 -20.14 1.20 11.78
CA LYS A 45 -19.80 0.38 12.95
C LYS A 45 -18.69 1.01 13.79
N LEU A 46 -17.66 1.55 13.13
CA LEU A 46 -16.58 2.26 13.83
C LEU A 46 -17.12 3.49 14.58
N LEU A 47 -17.94 4.30 13.94
CA LEU A 47 -18.56 5.48 14.58
C LEU A 47 -19.44 5.07 15.76
N GLU A 48 -20.17 3.96 15.68
CA GLU A 48 -20.97 3.42 16.79
C GLU A 48 -20.07 3.01 17.98
N ILE A 49 -18.94 2.39 17.72
CA ILE A 49 -17.97 1.99 18.75
C ILE A 49 -17.41 3.20 19.49
N ILE A 50 -17.06 4.25 18.77
CA ILE A 50 -16.38 5.42 19.36
C ILE A 50 -17.31 6.57 19.79
N LYS A 51 -18.63 6.47 19.53
CA LYS A 51 -19.60 7.58 19.78
C LYS A 51 -19.57 8.16 21.19
N ASP A 52 -19.35 7.29 22.18
CA ASP A 52 -19.33 7.67 23.61
C ASP A 52 -17.90 7.83 24.17
N TRP A 53 -16.90 7.73 23.30
CA TRP A 53 -15.52 7.97 23.72
C TRP A 53 -15.23 9.47 23.73
N PRO A 54 -14.46 9.96 24.75
CA PRO A 54 -14.25 11.40 24.92
C PRO A 54 -13.22 11.97 23.92
N PHE A 55 -13.43 11.71 22.61
CA PHE A 55 -12.73 12.46 21.58
C PHE A 55 -13.18 13.91 21.61
N ASP A 56 -12.25 14.84 21.40
CA ASP A 56 -12.58 16.27 21.38
C ASP A 56 -13.35 16.65 20.10
N LYS A 57 -13.13 15.90 19.03
CA LYS A 57 -13.80 16.11 17.73
C LYS A 57 -13.78 14.82 16.91
N ILE A 58 -14.88 14.51 16.27
CA ILE A 58 -14.97 13.44 15.24
C ILE A 58 -15.58 14.09 14.00
N GLU A 59 -14.90 13.95 12.87
CA GLU A 59 -15.37 14.42 11.56
C GLU A 59 -15.50 13.27 10.59
N ARG A 60 -16.47 13.37 9.72
CA ARG A 60 -16.68 12.42 8.62
C ARG A 60 -16.69 13.17 7.30
N TYR A 61 -15.91 12.69 6.37
CA TYR A 61 -15.76 13.21 5.02
C TYR A 61 -16.18 12.14 4.01
N ASP A 62 -17.28 12.36 3.31
CA ASP A 62 -17.86 11.40 2.39
C ASP A 62 -17.45 11.71 0.96
N ALA A 63 -16.51 10.95 0.40
CA ALA A 63 -16.14 11.05 -1.00
C ALA A 63 -17.27 10.47 -1.88
N PRO A 64 -17.77 11.22 -2.89
CA PRO A 64 -18.84 10.74 -3.76
C PRO A 64 -18.39 9.57 -4.63
N ASP A 65 -19.07 8.43 -4.54
CA ASP A 65 -18.91 7.28 -5.44
C ASP A 65 -20.28 6.62 -5.66
N PRO A 66 -20.95 6.86 -6.81
CA PRO A 66 -22.29 6.31 -7.08
C PRO A 66 -22.36 4.78 -7.07
N ARG A 67 -21.23 4.10 -7.21
CA ARG A 67 -21.12 2.63 -7.20
C ARG A 67 -21.14 2.05 -5.78
N ALA A 68 -20.76 2.87 -4.79
CA ALA A 68 -20.69 2.47 -3.40
C ALA A 68 -22.06 2.55 -2.72
N LYS A 69 -22.22 1.82 -1.61
CA LYS A 69 -23.40 1.90 -0.76
C LYS A 69 -23.66 3.34 -0.31
N ASN A 70 -24.91 3.77 -0.44
CA ASN A 70 -25.36 5.15 -0.20
C ASN A 70 -24.63 6.23 -1.03
N GLY A 71 -23.95 5.84 -2.12
CA GLY A 71 -23.27 6.76 -3.03
C GLY A 71 -22.01 7.43 -2.48
N VAL A 72 -21.42 6.89 -1.40
CA VAL A 72 -20.28 7.52 -0.73
C VAL A 72 -19.25 6.54 -0.21
N ARG A 73 -18.00 7.01 -0.15
CA ARG A 73 -16.86 6.32 0.49
C ARG A 73 -16.44 7.15 1.70
N PRO A 74 -16.76 6.71 2.95
CA PRO A 74 -16.52 7.52 4.15
C PRO A 74 -15.06 7.54 4.57
N ASN A 75 -14.61 8.71 5.00
CA ASN A 75 -13.32 8.93 5.66
C ASN A 75 -13.59 9.58 7.02
N ILE A 76 -13.00 9.06 8.09
CA ILE A 76 -13.27 9.51 9.47
C ILE A 76 -11.97 10.03 10.07
N LEU A 77 -12.05 11.21 10.68
CA LEU A 77 -10.97 11.80 11.48
C LEU A 77 -11.43 11.96 12.92
N ALA A 78 -10.72 11.36 13.87
CA ALA A 78 -10.99 11.49 15.30
C ALA A 78 -9.80 12.19 15.98
N TYR A 79 -10.11 13.29 16.70
CA TYR A 79 -9.12 14.17 17.31
C TYR A 79 -9.09 13.99 18.83
N TYR A 80 -7.92 13.76 19.37
CA TYR A 80 -7.66 13.81 20.78
C TYR A 80 -6.61 14.90 21.05
N TYR A 81 -7.06 16.06 21.54
CA TYR A 81 -6.24 17.25 21.63
C TYR A 81 -5.15 17.14 22.70
N GLY A 82 -3.95 17.55 22.31
CA GLY A 82 -2.83 17.64 23.21
C GLY A 82 -2.82 18.93 24.06
N GLU A 83 -1.98 18.95 25.09
CA GLU A 83 -1.78 20.13 25.95
C GLU A 83 -1.26 21.34 25.16
N GLN A 84 -0.42 21.10 24.13
CA GLN A 84 0.21 22.13 23.30
C GLN A 84 -0.49 22.28 21.95
N ARG A 85 -1.81 22.24 21.95
CA ARG A 85 -2.71 22.11 20.81
C ARG A 85 -2.29 22.87 19.53
N GLU A 86 -1.87 24.15 19.67
CA GLU A 86 -1.52 25.02 18.54
C GLU A 86 0.00 25.16 18.32
N LYS A 87 0.81 24.71 19.31
CA LYS A 87 2.25 25.00 19.37
C LYS A 87 3.13 23.79 19.05
N SER A 88 2.53 22.63 18.89
CA SER A 88 3.25 21.38 18.62
C SER A 88 2.81 20.77 17.30
N PRO A 89 3.70 20.09 16.57
CA PRO A 89 3.31 19.22 15.50
C PRO A 89 2.25 18.21 15.95
N ARG A 90 1.28 17.90 15.09
CA ARG A 90 0.25 16.91 15.39
C ARG A 90 0.75 15.53 14.97
N LEU A 91 0.33 14.49 15.69
CA LEU A 91 0.61 13.10 15.33
C LEU A 91 -0.60 12.52 14.61
N TRP A 92 -0.44 12.21 13.34
CA TRP A 92 -1.39 11.43 12.56
C TRP A 92 -1.06 9.96 12.66
N ILE A 93 -2.07 9.14 12.92
CA ILE A 93 -2.00 7.68 12.75
C ILE A 93 -3.07 7.33 11.74
N LEU A 94 -2.65 6.89 10.56
CA LEU A 94 -3.52 6.69 9.41
C LEU A 94 -3.68 5.22 9.11
N THR A 95 -4.92 4.73 9.15
CA THR A 95 -5.31 3.36 8.82
C THR A 95 -6.44 3.36 7.81
N HIS A 96 -6.75 2.21 7.22
CA HIS A 96 -7.82 2.12 6.24
C HIS A 96 -8.93 1.14 6.63
N LEU A 97 -10.11 1.35 6.05
CA LEU A 97 -11.34 0.61 6.33
C LEU A 97 -11.55 -0.54 5.34
N ASP A 98 -11.12 -0.35 4.10
CA ASP A 98 -11.33 -1.30 3.02
C ASP A 98 -10.44 -2.54 3.15
N VAL A 99 -10.83 -3.58 2.44
CA VAL A 99 -10.11 -4.84 2.37
C VAL A 99 -10.13 -5.37 0.94
N VAL A 100 -9.11 -6.15 0.58
CA VAL A 100 -9.11 -6.86 -0.70
C VAL A 100 -10.17 -7.98 -0.71
N PRO A 101 -10.65 -8.41 -1.89
CA PRO A 101 -11.52 -9.57 -2.00
C PRO A 101 -10.92 -10.82 -1.34
N PRO A 102 -11.75 -11.74 -0.83
CA PRO A 102 -11.25 -12.95 -0.17
C PRO A 102 -10.54 -13.95 -1.09
N GLY A 103 -10.70 -13.81 -2.41
CA GLY A 103 -10.16 -14.76 -3.37
C GLY A 103 -10.90 -16.09 -3.38
N ASP A 104 -10.15 -17.18 -3.59
CA ASP A 104 -10.70 -18.53 -3.63
C ASP A 104 -11.13 -19.00 -2.24
N LEU A 105 -12.44 -19.10 -2.04
CA LEU A 105 -13.04 -19.48 -0.75
C LEU A 105 -12.66 -20.89 -0.29
N SER A 106 -12.31 -21.80 -1.21
CA SER A 106 -11.88 -23.15 -0.86
C SER A 106 -10.55 -23.20 -0.11
N LYS A 107 -9.76 -22.14 -0.21
CA LYS A 107 -8.47 -22.00 0.49
C LYS A 107 -8.61 -21.46 1.93
N TRP A 108 -9.78 -20.98 2.31
CA TRP A 108 -10.07 -20.56 3.66
C TRP A 108 -10.44 -21.78 4.51
N THR A 109 -9.44 -22.36 5.16
CA THR A 109 -9.54 -23.66 5.89
C THR A 109 -9.76 -23.50 7.39
N VAL A 110 -9.40 -22.34 7.96
CA VAL A 110 -9.56 -22.04 9.40
C VAL A 110 -10.94 -21.47 9.68
N THR A 111 -11.38 -20.51 8.86
CA THR A 111 -12.71 -19.91 8.94
C THR A 111 -13.08 -19.31 7.58
N LYS A 112 -14.32 -18.87 7.41
CA LYS A 112 -14.71 -18.06 6.25
C LYS A 112 -14.19 -16.62 6.40
N PRO A 113 -13.96 -15.90 5.29
CA PRO A 113 -13.28 -14.59 5.30
C PRO A 113 -13.89 -13.56 6.27
N PHE A 114 -15.21 -13.51 6.37
CA PHE A 114 -15.95 -12.54 7.19
C PHE A 114 -16.69 -13.16 8.39
N GLU A 115 -16.33 -14.40 8.75
CA GLU A 115 -16.77 -15.09 9.96
C GLU A 115 -15.56 -15.27 10.89
N PRO A 116 -15.10 -14.20 11.59
CA PRO A 116 -13.83 -14.23 12.32
C PRO A 116 -13.85 -15.25 13.46
N VAL A 117 -12.69 -15.89 13.66
CA VAL A 117 -12.47 -16.86 14.74
C VAL A 117 -11.22 -16.47 15.51
N VAL A 118 -11.32 -16.48 16.84
CA VAL A 118 -10.19 -16.31 17.75
C VAL A 118 -9.65 -17.69 18.11
N LYS A 119 -8.38 -17.93 17.75
CA LYS A 119 -7.74 -19.22 17.98
C LYS A 119 -6.22 -19.04 18.16
N ASP A 120 -5.67 -19.69 19.17
CA ASP A 120 -4.21 -19.75 19.39
C ASP A 120 -3.54 -18.35 19.41
N GLY A 121 -4.15 -17.38 20.09
CA GLY A 121 -3.64 -16.00 20.19
C GLY A 121 -3.77 -15.18 18.91
N LYS A 122 -4.57 -15.61 17.95
CA LYS A 122 -4.79 -14.99 16.66
C LYS A 122 -6.27 -14.74 16.38
N VAL A 123 -6.56 -13.67 15.64
CA VAL A 123 -7.89 -13.37 15.10
C VAL A 123 -7.83 -13.61 13.60
N TYR A 124 -8.51 -14.66 13.12
CA TYR A 124 -8.56 -15.02 11.71
C TYR A 124 -9.72 -14.33 11.00
N GLY A 125 -9.49 -13.85 9.80
CA GLY A 125 -10.47 -13.24 8.91
C GLY A 125 -9.85 -12.24 7.95
N ARG A 126 -10.52 -11.95 6.85
CA ARG A 126 -10.08 -10.95 5.87
C ARG A 126 -10.09 -9.55 6.52
N GLY A 127 -8.98 -8.81 6.40
CA GLY A 127 -8.82 -7.50 6.99
C GLY A 127 -8.41 -7.54 8.47
N SER A 128 -8.07 -8.72 9.01
CA SER A 128 -7.60 -8.84 10.40
C SER A 128 -6.23 -8.20 10.58
N GLU A 129 -5.25 -8.51 9.75
CA GLU A 129 -3.93 -7.90 9.77
C GLU A 129 -3.89 -6.62 8.93
N ASP A 130 -4.49 -6.63 7.76
CA ASP A 130 -4.52 -5.55 6.80
C ASP A 130 -5.93 -4.95 6.65
N ASN A 131 -6.27 -3.90 7.35
CA ASN A 131 -5.50 -3.06 8.28
C ASN A 131 -6.14 -3.04 9.69
N GLY A 132 -7.00 -4.03 9.99
CA GLY A 132 -7.80 -4.10 11.23
C GLY A 132 -6.95 -4.10 12.50
N GLN A 133 -5.85 -4.86 12.52
CA GLN A 133 -4.92 -4.88 13.65
C GLN A 133 -4.44 -3.48 14.03
N SER A 134 -3.94 -2.74 13.05
CA SER A 134 -3.40 -1.40 13.27
C SER A 134 -4.47 -0.36 13.55
N LEU A 135 -5.64 -0.49 12.92
CA LEU A 135 -6.80 0.35 13.20
C LEU A 135 -7.19 0.23 14.67
N VAL A 136 -7.35 -0.99 15.17
CA VAL A 136 -7.71 -1.26 16.57
C VAL A 136 -6.59 -0.84 17.53
N ALA A 137 -5.33 -1.13 17.20
CA ALA A 137 -4.18 -0.69 18.00
C ALA A 137 -4.17 0.83 18.18
N SER A 138 -4.38 1.59 17.13
CA SER A 138 -4.43 3.06 17.18
C SER A 138 -5.57 3.60 18.05
N LEU A 139 -6.76 3.00 17.91
CA LEU A 139 -7.92 3.34 18.73
C LEU A 139 -7.66 3.14 20.21
N TYR A 140 -7.13 1.98 20.58
CA TYR A 140 -6.96 1.62 21.98
C TYR A 140 -5.71 2.24 22.61
N ALA A 141 -4.72 2.65 21.82
CA ALA A 141 -3.65 3.54 22.28
C ALA A 141 -4.22 4.85 22.82
N VAL A 142 -5.16 5.46 22.10
CA VAL A 142 -5.83 6.69 22.54
C VAL A 142 -6.83 6.42 23.66
N ARG A 143 -7.58 5.30 23.60
CA ARG A 143 -8.54 4.91 24.64
C ARG A 143 -7.88 4.77 26.01
N ALA A 144 -6.69 4.18 26.06
CA ALA A 144 -5.95 4.06 27.32
C ALA A 144 -5.58 5.43 27.92
N LEU A 145 -5.14 6.37 27.07
CA LEU A 145 -4.89 7.74 27.53
C LEU A 145 -6.17 8.40 28.07
N MET A 146 -7.29 8.22 27.40
CA MET A 146 -8.60 8.73 27.83
C MET A 146 -9.03 8.16 29.18
N ASN A 147 -8.92 6.83 29.35
CA ASN A 147 -9.30 6.17 30.60
C ASN A 147 -8.48 6.66 31.79
N LEU A 148 -7.22 6.98 31.57
CA LEU A 148 -6.31 7.52 32.61
C LEU A 148 -6.39 9.03 32.75
N GLY A 149 -7.20 9.72 31.96
CA GLY A 149 -7.29 11.18 31.96
C GLY A 149 -6.01 11.89 31.52
N ILE A 150 -5.18 11.20 30.71
CA ILE A 150 -3.89 11.72 30.25
C ILE A 150 -4.08 12.46 28.94
N ARG A 151 -3.67 13.73 28.89
CA ARG A 151 -3.56 14.47 27.64
C ARG A 151 -2.13 14.32 27.10
N PRO A 152 -1.99 13.98 25.81
CA PRO A 152 -0.68 13.91 25.19
C PRO A 152 -0.07 15.31 25.02
N LYS A 153 1.22 15.39 24.80
CA LYS A 153 1.90 16.66 24.50
C LYS A 153 1.34 17.31 23.22
N ARG A 154 1.13 16.50 22.19
CA ARG A 154 0.64 16.92 20.87
C ARG A 154 -0.73 16.32 20.57
N THR A 155 -1.51 16.99 19.75
CA THR A 155 -2.79 16.45 19.27
C THR A 155 -2.57 15.17 18.48
N ILE A 156 -3.34 14.13 18.79
CA ILE A 156 -3.42 12.90 18.00
C ILE A 156 -4.60 13.01 17.06
N ILE A 157 -4.38 12.66 15.78
CA ILE A 157 -5.42 12.53 14.76
C ILE A 157 -5.41 11.09 14.29
N LEU A 158 -6.45 10.34 14.65
CA LEU A 158 -6.68 9.02 14.08
C LEU A 158 -7.47 9.20 12.80
N ALA A 159 -6.91 8.75 11.69
CA ALA A 159 -7.56 8.78 10.39
C ALA A 159 -7.91 7.37 9.95
N PHE A 160 -9.18 7.15 9.62
CA PHE A 160 -9.71 5.90 9.12
C PHE A 160 -10.27 6.16 7.74
N VAL A 161 -9.50 5.83 6.71
CA VAL A 161 -9.80 6.22 5.33
C VAL A 161 -10.27 5.05 4.49
N SER A 162 -10.95 5.37 3.41
CA SER A 162 -11.43 4.42 2.41
C SER A 162 -10.39 4.22 1.29
N ASP A 163 -10.57 3.16 0.49
CA ASP A 163 -9.99 3.00 -0.84
C ASP A 163 -8.46 2.88 -0.90
N GLU A 164 -7.81 2.40 0.16
CA GLU A 164 -6.36 2.18 0.15
C GLU A 164 -5.98 1.14 -0.90
N GLU A 165 -6.66 0.02 -0.88
CA GLU A 165 -6.37 -1.19 -1.66
C GLU A 165 -6.57 -1.02 -3.18
N THR A 166 -7.25 0.07 -3.58
CA THR A 166 -7.55 0.34 -4.99
C THR A 166 -7.10 1.73 -5.47
N GLY A 167 -6.17 2.39 -4.71
CA GLY A 167 -5.43 3.56 -5.15
C GLY A 167 -5.83 4.88 -4.52
N SER A 168 -6.59 4.89 -3.43
CA SER A 168 -6.90 6.06 -2.59
C SER A 168 -7.66 7.21 -3.25
N LYS A 169 -8.23 6.97 -4.42
CA LYS A 169 -8.97 7.98 -5.19
C LYS A 169 -10.18 8.57 -4.43
N TYR A 170 -10.77 7.77 -3.54
CA TYR A 170 -11.90 8.14 -2.69
C TYR A 170 -11.52 8.24 -1.20
N GLY A 171 -10.26 7.99 -0.89
CA GLY A 171 -9.69 8.04 0.45
C GLY A 171 -8.75 9.23 0.64
N LEU A 172 -7.49 8.93 0.95
CA LEU A 172 -6.49 9.95 1.29
C LEU A 172 -6.23 10.95 0.15
N GLU A 173 -6.15 10.49 -1.09
CA GLU A 173 -5.95 11.38 -2.24
C GLU A 173 -7.10 12.38 -2.38
N TRP A 174 -8.34 11.92 -2.22
CA TRP A 174 -9.51 12.78 -2.24
C TRP A 174 -9.50 13.80 -1.10
N LEU A 175 -9.15 13.36 0.13
CA LEU A 175 -9.01 14.27 1.27
C LEU A 175 -7.97 15.36 1.01
N MET A 176 -6.81 15.00 0.49
CA MET A 176 -5.72 15.94 0.20
C MET A 176 -6.10 16.96 -0.89
N LYS A 177 -6.92 16.54 -1.84
CA LYS A 177 -7.38 17.39 -2.94
C LYS A 177 -8.53 18.33 -2.54
N GLU A 178 -9.55 17.79 -1.89
CA GLU A 178 -10.78 18.53 -1.57
C GLU A 178 -10.70 19.25 -0.20
N HIS A 179 -9.83 18.76 0.71
CA HIS A 179 -9.66 19.28 2.07
C HIS A 179 -8.17 19.49 2.43
N PRO A 180 -7.41 20.26 1.61
CA PRO A 180 -5.97 20.47 1.86
C PRO A 180 -5.69 21.16 3.20
N GLU A 181 -6.66 21.90 3.77
CA GLU A 181 -6.56 22.57 5.06
C GLU A 181 -6.40 21.59 6.24
N LEU A 182 -6.72 20.32 6.05
CA LEU A 182 -6.54 19.30 7.08
C LEU A 182 -5.07 18.98 7.38
N PHE A 183 -4.19 19.24 6.42
CA PHE A 183 -2.79 18.79 6.46
C PHE A 183 -1.83 19.95 6.70
N ARG A 184 -0.93 19.80 7.66
CA ARG A 184 0.07 20.82 8.01
C ARG A 184 1.47 20.31 7.67
N LYS A 185 2.35 21.21 7.25
CA LYS A 185 3.74 20.87 6.89
C LYS A 185 4.56 20.30 8.06
N ASP A 186 4.18 20.67 9.27
CA ASP A 186 4.83 20.21 10.50
C ASP A 186 4.18 18.97 11.11
N ASP A 187 3.16 18.38 10.48
CA ASP A 187 2.55 17.14 10.94
C ASP A 187 3.57 15.98 10.96
N LEU A 188 3.42 15.12 11.92
CA LEU A 188 4.14 13.86 12.06
C LEU A 188 3.19 12.72 11.68
N VAL A 189 3.60 11.85 10.77
CA VAL A 189 2.69 10.84 10.21
C VAL A 189 3.24 9.44 10.44
N LEU A 190 2.45 8.61 11.10
CA LEU A 190 2.62 7.17 11.20
C LEU A 190 1.54 6.48 10.35
N VAL A 191 1.98 5.64 9.42
CA VAL A 191 1.13 4.75 8.62
C VAL A 191 1.42 3.31 9.06
N PRO A 192 0.62 2.70 9.93
CA PRO A 192 0.87 1.36 10.43
C PRO A 192 0.30 0.30 9.47
N ASP A 193 0.89 0.23 8.28
CA ASP A 193 0.44 -0.59 7.16
C ASP A 193 1.60 -1.33 6.46
N GLY A 194 2.65 -1.54 7.16
CA GLY A 194 3.83 -2.27 6.74
C GLY A 194 4.81 -2.42 7.89
N GLY A 195 5.64 -3.44 7.83
CA GLY A 195 6.58 -3.72 8.91
C GLY A 195 7.23 -5.09 8.78
N ASN A 196 7.59 -5.69 9.90
CA ASN A 196 8.12 -7.03 9.99
C ASN A 196 7.63 -7.74 11.27
N GLU A 197 7.89 -9.05 11.37
CA GLU A 197 7.46 -9.85 12.52
C GLU A 197 8.05 -9.38 13.86
N GLU A 198 9.21 -8.76 13.83
CA GLU A 198 9.89 -8.27 15.03
C GLU A 198 9.45 -6.88 15.48
N GLY A 199 8.74 -6.14 14.61
CA GLY A 199 8.33 -4.76 14.85
C GLY A 199 9.53 -3.79 14.94
N THR A 200 10.57 -4.04 14.16
CA THR A 200 11.81 -3.26 14.15
C THR A 200 12.01 -2.45 12.88
N PHE A 201 11.29 -2.75 11.80
CA PHE A 201 11.48 -2.12 10.52
C PHE A 201 10.67 -0.83 10.41
N ILE A 202 11.36 0.28 10.18
CA ILE A 202 10.80 1.61 9.92
C ILE A 202 11.00 1.94 8.44
N GLU A 203 9.93 1.95 7.68
CA GLU A 203 9.95 2.29 6.26
C GLU A 203 9.88 3.80 6.09
N ILE A 204 10.85 4.37 5.35
CA ILE A 204 10.95 5.80 5.05
C ILE A 204 10.92 6.12 3.55
N ALA A 205 10.91 5.11 2.70
CA ALA A 205 10.99 5.28 1.25
C ALA A 205 10.33 4.12 0.50
N GLU A 206 9.92 4.40 -0.73
CA GLU A 206 9.30 3.45 -1.65
C GLU A 206 9.98 3.51 -3.00
N LYS A 207 9.98 2.41 -3.74
CA LYS A 207 10.33 2.42 -5.17
C LYS A 207 9.13 2.88 -6.00
N SER A 208 9.41 3.52 -7.11
CA SER A 208 8.39 3.77 -8.14
C SER A 208 7.92 2.45 -8.76
N ILE A 209 6.66 2.40 -9.17
CA ILE A 209 6.06 1.24 -9.84
C ILE A 209 5.69 1.62 -11.25
N LEU A 210 6.15 0.83 -12.21
CA LEU A 210 5.75 0.97 -13.60
C LEU A 210 5.47 -0.41 -14.20
N TRP A 211 4.22 -0.64 -14.58
CA TRP A 211 3.86 -1.83 -15.36
C TRP A 211 3.67 -1.44 -16.81
N MET A 212 4.51 -2.00 -17.66
CA MET A 212 4.49 -1.75 -19.09
C MET A 212 4.07 -3.01 -19.84
N LYS A 213 3.08 -2.87 -20.71
CA LYS A 213 2.72 -3.90 -21.68
C LYS A 213 3.25 -3.51 -23.06
N ILE A 214 4.04 -4.35 -23.63
CA ILE A 214 4.57 -4.21 -24.99
C ILE A 214 3.72 -5.09 -25.91
N LYS A 215 3.05 -4.46 -26.88
CA LYS A 215 2.24 -5.14 -27.88
C LYS A 215 2.97 -5.11 -29.22
N VAL A 216 3.19 -6.27 -29.79
CA VAL A 216 3.82 -6.42 -31.11
C VAL A 216 2.80 -6.96 -32.09
N LYS A 217 2.54 -6.21 -33.15
CA LYS A 217 1.73 -6.63 -34.27
C LYS A 217 2.63 -6.98 -35.46
N GLY A 218 2.53 -8.19 -35.95
CA GLY A 218 3.09 -8.68 -37.20
C GLY A 218 1.98 -9.21 -38.10
N LYS A 219 2.28 -10.28 -38.82
CA LYS A 219 1.30 -10.98 -39.68
C LYS A 219 1.46 -12.49 -39.58
N GLN A 220 0.38 -13.15 -39.14
CA GLN A 220 0.32 -14.61 -39.05
C GLN A 220 0.48 -15.29 -40.38
N VAL A 221 1.30 -16.35 -40.41
CA VAL A 221 1.49 -17.21 -41.58
C VAL A 221 1.85 -18.63 -41.15
N HIS A 222 1.82 -19.56 -42.08
CA HIS A 222 2.38 -20.90 -41.86
C HIS A 222 3.88 -20.80 -41.59
N ALA A 223 4.35 -21.46 -40.54
CA ALA A 223 5.73 -21.33 -40.04
C ALA A 223 6.79 -21.75 -41.06
N SER A 224 6.44 -22.62 -42.03
CA SER A 224 7.33 -23.01 -43.14
C SER A 224 7.47 -21.95 -44.22
N MET A 225 6.62 -20.89 -44.19
CA MET A 225 6.63 -19.82 -45.19
C MET A 225 6.73 -18.43 -44.54
N PRO A 226 7.76 -18.19 -43.72
CA PRO A 226 7.88 -16.96 -42.94
C PRO A 226 8.01 -15.70 -43.79
N GLY A 227 8.44 -15.87 -45.04
CA GLY A 227 8.54 -14.78 -46.02
C GLY A 227 7.23 -14.12 -46.38
N LEU A 228 6.08 -14.77 -46.18
CA LEU A 228 4.76 -14.24 -46.52
C LEU A 228 4.14 -13.40 -45.37
N GLY A 229 4.76 -13.39 -44.20
CA GLY A 229 4.26 -12.65 -43.06
C GLY A 229 5.38 -12.02 -42.21
N LEU A 230 5.07 -11.74 -40.99
CA LEU A 230 6.03 -11.26 -39.99
C LEU A 230 5.70 -11.87 -38.62
N ASN A 231 6.62 -12.68 -38.09
CA ASN A 231 6.45 -13.36 -36.81
C ASN A 231 6.58 -12.37 -35.64
N ALA A 232 5.44 -12.00 -35.05
CA ALA A 232 5.38 -11.08 -33.93
C ALA A 232 6.11 -11.61 -32.69
N HIS A 233 6.08 -12.93 -32.46
CA HIS A 233 6.76 -13.56 -31.33
C HIS A 233 8.29 -13.39 -31.42
N ARG A 234 8.88 -13.60 -32.59
CA ARG A 234 10.31 -13.37 -32.82
C ARG A 234 10.72 -11.93 -32.47
N VAL A 235 9.93 -10.96 -32.97
CA VAL A 235 10.18 -9.54 -32.71
C VAL A 235 10.06 -9.22 -31.21
N ALA A 236 9.01 -9.74 -30.56
CA ALA A 236 8.78 -9.53 -29.14
C ALA A 236 9.87 -10.13 -28.24
N LEU A 237 10.38 -11.33 -28.57
CA LEU A 237 11.49 -11.95 -27.82
C LEU A 237 12.77 -11.11 -27.90
N GLU A 238 13.12 -10.62 -29.09
CA GLU A 238 14.28 -9.75 -29.25
C GLU A 238 14.08 -8.41 -28.53
N TYR A 239 12.92 -7.80 -28.68
CA TYR A 239 12.59 -6.56 -27.98
C TYR A 239 12.69 -6.73 -26.46
N ALA A 240 12.03 -7.74 -25.91
CA ALA A 240 12.00 -7.97 -24.48
C ALA A 240 13.40 -8.22 -23.91
N LYS A 241 14.22 -9.05 -24.57
CA LYS A 241 15.60 -9.31 -24.14
C LYS A 241 16.47 -8.07 -24.21
N THR A 242 16.34 -7.29 -25.28
CA THR A 242 17.13 -6.06 -25.46
C THR A 242 16.70 -4.98 -24.48
N LEU A 243 15.40 -4.87 -24.18
CA LEU A 243 14.88 -3.94 -23.18
C LEU A 243 15.38 -4.32 -21.79
N ASP A 244 15.31 -5.59 -21.42
CA ASP A 244 15.79 -6.12 -20.16
C ASP A 244 17.27 -5.76 -19.92
N ASP A 245 18.13 -6.04 -20.90
CA ASP A 245 19.55 -5.69 -20.85
C ASP A 245 19.78 -4.18 -20.70
N LEU A 246 19.09 -3.38 -21.50
CA LEU A 246 19.22 -1.92 -21.50
C LEU A 246 18.81 -1.32 -20.13
N LEU A 247 17.71 -1.79 -19.57
CA LEU A 247 17.21 -1.27 -18.29
C LEU A 247 18.14 -1.63 -17.14
N HIS A 248 18.63 -2.88 -17.07
CA HIS A 248 19.58 -3.30 -16.06
C HIS A 248 20.95 -2.61 -16.17
N GLU A 249 21.41 -2.31 -17.38
CA GLU A 249 22.67 -1.59 -17.61
C GLU A 249 22.52 -0.10 -17.25
N LYS A 250 21.50 0.55 -17.77
CA LYS A 250 21.34 2.01 -17.65
C LYS A 250 20.89 2.45 -16.25
N TYR A 251 20.02 1.66 -15.59
CA TYR A 251 19.44 1.98 -14.29
C TYR A 251 20.03 1.13 -13.16
N SER A 252 21.33 0.98 -13.16
CA SER A 252 22.11 0.06 -12.32
C SER A 252 22.54 0.63 -10.96
N ALA A 253 22.12 1.84 -10.60
CA ALA A 253 22.44 2.41 -9.29
C ALA A 253 21.91 1.54 -8.14
N ARG A 254 22.63 1.59 -7.03
CA ARG A 254 22.31 0.86 -5.80
C ARG A 254 22.03 1.86 -4.67
N ASP A 255 21.01 1.58 -3.89
CA ASP A 255 20.69 2.30 -2.66
C ASP A 255 20.44 1.27 -1.56
N GLU A 256 21.35 1.19 -0.60
CA GLU A 256 21.29 0.24 0.52
C GLU A 256 20.14 0.52 1.50
N LEU A 257 19.34 1.55 1.24
CA LEU A 257 18.07 1.76 1.94
C LEU A 257 17.03 0.69 1.57
N PHE A 258 17.12 0.11 0.37
CA PHE A 258 16.18 -0.87 -0.17
C PHE A 258 16.76 -2.30 -0.15
N ASP A 259 15.87 -3.27 -0.19
CA ASP A 259 16.18 -4.69 -0.40
C ASP A 259 15.20 -5.28 -1.43
N PRO A 260 15.67 -5.66 -2.63
CA PRO A 260 17.04 -5.49 -3.14
C PRO A 260 17.43 -4.02 -3.33
N PRO A 261 18.72 -3.68 -3.25
CA PRO A 261 19.18 -2.28 -3.31
C PRO A 261 19.15 -1.66 -4.70
N GLU A 262 19.02 -2.43 -5.75
CA GLU A 262 18.86 -1.98 -7.13
C GLU A 262 17.41 -1.87 -7.56
N SER A 263 17.16 -1.16 -8.66
CA SER A 263 15.89 -1.25 -9.39
C SER A 263 15.72 -2.66 -9.98
N THR A 264 14.48 -3.14 -10.04
CA THR A 264 14.16 -4.44 -10.67
C THR A 264 13.28 -4.24 -11.90
N PHE A 265 13.55 -5.04 -12.92
CA PHE A 265 12.84 -5.01 -14.19
C PHE A 265 12.54 -6.45 -14.59
N GLU A 266 11.33 -6.93 -14.28
CA GLU A 266 10.99 -8.33 -14.47
C GLU A 266 9.94 -8.52 -15.57
N PRO A 267 10.21 -9.32 -16.60
CA PRO A 267 9.17 -9.76 -17.54
C PRO A 267 8.29 -10.80 -16.84
N THR A 268 7.09 -10.41 -16.45
CA THR A 268 6.19 -11.21 -15.63
C THR A 268 5.12 -11.97 -16.39
N MET A 269 4.70 -11.42 -17.54
CA MET A 269 3.67 -12.02 -18.37
C MET A 269 4.11 -11.98 -19.83
N GLY A 270 3.78 -13.03 -20.56
CA GLY A 270 3.98 -13.11 -21.99
C GLY A 270 3.01 -14.10 -22.60
N GLY A 271 2.57 -13.81 -23.78
CA GLY A 271 1.64 -14.70 -24.45
C GLY A 271 1.54 -14.43 -25.91
N ASN A 272 1.38 -15.52 -26.63
CA ASN A 272 1.03 -15.50 -28.01
C ASN A 272 -0.16 -16.45 -28.20
N PRO A 273 -1.19 -15.99 -28.87
CA PRO A 273 -2.37 -16.81 -29.12
C PRO A 273 -2.16 -17.74 -30.34
N SER A 274 -0.97 -18.35 -30.49
CA SER A 274 -0.77 -19.34 -31.54
C SER A 274 -1.43 -20.66 -31.18
N ASP A 275 -2.38 -21.10 -31.93
CA ASP A 275 -3.16 -22.31 -31.69
C ASP A 275 -2.41 -23.60 -32.08
N ALA A 276 -1.31 -23.51 -32.82
CA ALA A 276 -0.55 -24.66 -33.24
C ALA A 276 0.95 -24.32 -33.49
N PRO A 277 1.86 -25.28 -33.29
CA PRO A 277 3.31 -25.04 -33.39
C PRO A 277 3.79 -24.70 -34.80
N ASN A 278 3.00 -24.97 -35.81
CA ASN A 278 3.29 -24.67 -37.22
C ASN A 278 2.74 -23.30 -37.69
N ILE A 279 2.30 -22.46 -36.77
CA ILE A 279 1.83 -21.09 -37.00
C ILE A 279 2.84 -20.08 -36.48
N ALA A 280 3.35 -19.20 -37.37
CA ALA A 280 4.08 -18.00 -36.94
C ALA A 280 3.05 -16.95 -36.50
N PRO A 281 3.02 -16.52 -35.21
CA PRO A 281 1.96 -15.66 -34.70
C PRO A 281 2.03 -14.24 -35.26
N GLY A 282 0.85 -13.65 -35.48
CA GLY A 282 0.70 -12.27 -35.92
C GLY A 282 0.67 -11.25 -34.81
N GLU A 283 0.52 -11.69 -33.54
CA GLU A 283 0.49 -10.82 -32.38
C GLU A 283 1.26 -11.45 -31.22
N HIS A 284 1.84 -10.61 -30.37
CA HIS A 284 2.46 -11.05 -29.13
C HIS A 284 2.47 -9.91 -28.11
N GLU A 285 2.27 -10.24 -26.83
CA GLU A 285 2.35 -9.29 -25.73
C GLU A 285 3.40 -9.73 -24.71
N VAL A 286 4.11 -8.76 -24.12
CA VAL A 286 5.02 -8.95 -22.99
C VAL A 286 4.73 -7.87 -21.97
N VAL A 287 4.69 -8.23 -20.67
CA VAL A 287 4.51 -7.28 -19.57
C VAL A 287 5.75 -7.27 -18.69
N PHE A 288 6.22 -6.07 -18.38
CA PHE A 288 7.28 -5.83 -17.38
C PHE A 288 6.70 -5.23 -16.12
N ASP A 289 7.07 -5.78 -14.97
CA ASP A 289 6.97 -5.13 -13.65
C ASP A 289 8.30 -4.45 -13.35
N CYS A 290 8.29 -3.12 -13.27
CA CYS A 290 9.46 -2.32 -12.97
C CYS A 290 9.30 -1.70 -11.57
N ARG A 291 10.25 -1.98 -10.66
CA ARG A 291 10.36 -1.38 -9.34
C ARG A 291 11.60 -0.51 -9.32
N VAL A 292 11.41 0.79 -9.39
CA VAL A 292 12.45 1.73 -9.77
C VAL A 292 12.84 2.61 -8.60
N LEU A 293 14.15 2.73 -8.33
CA LEU A 293 14.66 3.61 -7.29
C LEU A 293 14.16 5.06 -7.50
N PRO A 294 13.78 5.77 -6.43
CA PRO A 294 13.11 7.08 -6.53
C PRO A 294 13.97 8.17 -7.19
N GLN A 295 15.26 7.98 -7.33
CA GLN A 295 16.16 8.90 -8.03
C GLN A 295 16.00 8.90 -9.55
N TYR A 296 15.37 7.86 -10.12
CA TYR A 296 15.14 7.75 -11.56
C TYR A 296 13.74 8.24 -11.94
N ASN A 297 13.65 8.93 -13.07
CA ASN A 297 12.37 9.34 -13.63
C ASN A 297 11.77 8.23 -14.48
N LEU A 298 10.52 7.87 -14.24
CA LEU A 298 9.81 6.86 -15.03
C LEU A 298 9.62 7.26 -16.50
N ASP A 299 9.59 8.56 -16.82
CA ASP A 299 9.53 9.05 -18.20
C ASP A 299 10.79 8.66 -18.99
N ASP A 300 11.96 8.64 -18.36
CA ASP A 300 13.20 8.22 -19.03
C ASP A 300 13.13 6.73 -19.42
N ILE A 301 12.59 5.89 -18.56
CA ILE A 301 12.37 4.46 -18.85
C ILE A 301 11.39 4.26 -19.99
N LEU A 302 10.28 5.01 -20.00
CA LEU A 302 9.28 4.96 -21.06
C LEU A 302 9.87 5.46 -22.40
N ASN A 303 10.67 6.52 -22.37
CA ASN A 303 11.35 7.03 -23.54
C ASN A 303 12.36 6.02 -24.11
N ASP A 304 13.16 5.37 -23.26
CA ASP A 304 14.09 4.32 -23.69
C ASP A 304 13.34 3.13 -24.32
N ALA A 305 12.24 2.71 -23.71
CA ALA A 305 11.40 1.65 -24.26
C ALA A 305 10.82 2.03 -25.63
N GLN A 306 10.36 3.28 -25.78
CA GLN A 306 9.81 3.78 -27.04
C GLN A 306 10.89 3.94 -28.12
N GLU A 307 12.08 4.41 -27.75
CA GLU A 307 13.22 4.52 -28.68
C GLU A 307 13.66 3.13 -29.17
N LEU A 308 13.71 2.15 -28.26
CA LEU A 308 14.01 0.76 -28.63
C LEU A 308 12.94 0.18 -29.55
N ALA A 309 11.65 0.49 -29.32
CA ALA A 309 10.57 0.07 -30.20
C ALA A 309 10.78 0.58 -31.63
N GLY A 310 11.22 1.83 -31.79
CA GLY A 310 11.60 2.39 -33.08
C GLY A 310 12.75 1.64 -33.75
N LYS A 311 13.84 1.37 -33.01
CA LYS A 311 15.03 0.66 -33.51
C LYS A 311 14.70 -0.79 -33.96
N ILE A 312 13.97 -1.51 -33.13
CA ILE A 312 13.53 -2.89 -33.46
C ILE A 312 12.53 -2.89 -34.59
N GLY A 313 11.61 -1.91 -34.61
CA GLY A 313 10.67 -1.72 -35.72
C GLY A 313 11.36 -1.53 -37.03
N GLU A 314 12.37 -0.66 -37.13
CA GLU A 314 13.14 -0.46 -38.36
C GLU A 314 13.96 -1.71 -38.76
N LYS A 315 14.55 -2.42 -37.80
CA LYS A 315 15.30 -3.66 -38.05
C LYS A 315 14.45 -4.73 -38.71
N TYR A 316 13.21 -4.88 -38.29
CA TYR A 316 12.27 -5.91 -38.81
C TYR A 316 11.30 -5.36 -39.85
N LYS A 317 11.47 -4.11 -40.26
CA LYS A 317 10.55 -3.42 -41.18
C LYS A 317 10.27 -4.22 -42.45
N LYS A 318 9.01 -4.43 -42.71
CA LYS A 318 8.53 -5.12 -43.87
C LYS A 318 7.16 -4.59 -44.28
N GLU A 319 6.96 -4.39 -45.58
CA GLU A 319 5.62 -4.13 -46.09
C GLU A 319 4.94 -5.45 -46.43
N VAL A 320 3.75 -5.66 -45.89
CA VAL A 320 2.96 -6.87 -46.09
C VAL A 320 1.52 -6.45 -46.38
N ASN A 321 1.05 -6.70 -47.58
CA ASN A 321 -0.29 -6.33 -48.05
C ASN A 321 -0.63 -4.83 -47.90
N GLY A 322 0.35 -3.95 -48.11
CA GLY A 322 0.18 -2.50 -47.99
C GLY A 322 0.27 -1.96 -46.57
N GLU A 323 0.55 -2.81 -45.61
CA GLU A 323 0.78 -2.40 -44.20
C GLU A 323 2.28 -2.55 -43.87
N VAL A 324 2.85 -1.50 -43.25
CA VAL A 324 4.23 -1.53 -42.73
C VAL A 324 4.22 -2.17 -41.33
N LEU A 325 4.97 -3.26 -41.18
CA LEU A 325 5.09 -4.05 -39.95
C LEU A 325 6.56 -4.17 -39.54
N PRO A 326 6.88 -4.45 -38.25
CA PRO A 326 5.94 -4.61 -37.12
C PRO A 326 5.42 -3.27 -36.64
N LYS A 327 4.26 -3.28 -35.92
CA LYS A 327 3.88 -2.19 -35.05
C LYS A 327 4.20 -2.60 -33.60
N ILE A 328 4.94 -1.77 -32.88
CA ILE A 328 5.31 -2.02 -31.49
C ILE A 328 4.73 -0.87 -30.68
N GLU A 329 3.81 -1.19 -29.79
CA GLU A 329 3.11 -0.24 -28.94
C GLU A 329 3.43 -0.53 -27.47
N ILE A 330 3.63 0.53 -26.67
CA ILE A 330 3.87 0.44 -25.23
C ILE A 330 2.66 1.04 -24.53
N GLU A 331 1.99 0.21 -23.74
CA GLU A 331 0.86 0.60 -22.88
C GLU A 331 1.31 0.64 -21.44
N VAL A 332 1.07 1.76 -20.76
CA VAL A 332 1.26 1.86 -19.30
C VAL A 332 0.02 1.31 -18.62
N MET A 333 0.18 0.17 -17.95
CA MET A 333 -0.91 -0.47 -17.20
C MET A 333 -1.07 0.12 -15.81
N GLN A 334 0.07 0.46 -15.17
CA GLN A 334 0.12 1.11 -13.87
C GLN A 334 1.37 1.98 -13.77
N ARG A 335 1.22 3.14 -13.13
CA ARG A 335 2.31 4.05 -12.83
C ARG A 335 2.13 4.66 -11.44
N LEU A 336 3.15 4.55 -10.62
CA LEU A 336 3.24 5.22 -9.33
C LEU A 336 4.65 5.79 -9.18
N ASP A 337 4.77 7.12 -9.27
CA ASP A 337 6.04 7.82 -9.09
C ASP A 337 6.31 8.00 -7.59
N ALA A 338 7.37 7.38 -7.10
CA ALA A 338 7.76 7.49 -5.70
C ALA A 338 8.26 8.90 -5.39
N PRO A 339 7.85 9.49 -4.27
CA PRO A 339 8.41 10.74 -3.78
C PRO A 339 9.81 10.52 -3.20
N ALA A 340 10.50 11.64 -2.90
CA ALA A 340 11.73 11.58 -2.13
C ALA A 340 11.50 10.90 -0.77
N PRO A 341 12.49 10.14 -0.24
CA PRO A 341 12.40 9.51 1.06
C PRO A 341 12.09 10.51 2.18
N THR A 342 11.40 10.07 3.23
CA THR A 342 11.35 10.81 4.49
C THR A 342 12.78 10.97 5.03
N PRO A 343 13.22 12.18 5.43
CA PRO A 343 14.54 12.37 5.97
C PRO A 343 14.79 11.48 7.20
N ARG A 344 15.95 10.82 7.24
CA ARG A 344 16.33 9.92 8.37
C ARG A 344 16.38 10.65 9.72
N ASP A 345 16.64 11.95 9.70
CA ASP A 345 16.74 12.81 10.88
C ASP A 345 15.45 13.54 11.23
N SER A 346 14.35 13.26 10.52
CA SER A 346 13.03 13.83 10.82
C SER A 346 12.55 13.42 12.21
N GLU A 347 11.74 14.28 12.83
CA GLU A 347 11.24 14.07 14.21
C GLU A 347 10.50 12.73 14.35
N ILE A 348 9.62 12.39 13.41
CA ILE A 348 8.86 11.13 13.48
C ILE A 348 9.74 9.89 13.44
N VAL A 349 10.82 9.90 12.65
CA VAL A 349 11.79 8.79 12.59
C VAL A 349 12.49 8.64 13.93
N LYS A 350 13.02 9.74 14.48
CA LYS A 350 13.71 9.74 15.79
C LYS A 350 12.81 9.28 16.92
N LEU A 351 11.57 9.77 16.94
CA LEU A 351 10.59 9.39 17.97
C LEU A 351 10.27 7.90 17.90
N LEU A 352 10.04 7.36 16.71
CA LEU A 352 9.72 5.93 16.54
C LEU A 352 10.94 5.06 16.87
N GLN A 353 12.15 5.43 16.43
CA GLN A 353 13.38 4.73 16.82
C GLN A 353 13.54 4.69 18.34
N LYS A 354 13.33 5.83 19.01
CA LYS A 354 13.40 5.93 20.47
C LYS A 354 12.36 5.02 21.14
N ALA A 355 11.11 5.06 20.68
CA ALA A 355 10.04 4.25 21.25
C ALA A 355 10.32 2.75 21.10
N ILE A 356 10.77 2.28 19.94
CA ILE A 356 11.10 0.87 19.72
C ILE A 356 12.28 0.45 20.62
N LYS A 357 13.34 1.24 20.67
CA LYS A 357 14.53 0.94 21.48
C LYS A 357 14.23 0.92 22.97
N GLU A 358 13.53 1.94 23.47
CA GLU A 358 13.27 2.13 24.90
C GLU A 358 12.21 1.15 25.43
N PHE A 359 11.14 0.90 24.66
CA PHE A 359 9.99 0.13 25.16
C PHE A 359 9.91 -1.30 24.65
N ARG A 360 10.62 -1.64 23.56
CA ARG A 360 10.74 -3.02 23.08
C ARG A 360 12.13 -3.62 23.31
N GLY A 361 13.13 -2.82 23.65
CA GLY A 361 14.51 -3.27 23.83
C GLY A 361 15.13 -3.83 22.55
N LYS A 362 14.63 -3.40 21.39
CA LYS A 362 15.09 -3.86 20.08
C LYS A 362 15.74 -2.71 19.29
N GLU A 363 16.73 -3.03 18.45
CA GLU A 363 17.34 -2.03 17.56
C GLU A 363 16.47 -1.84 16.31
N PRO A 364 15.98 -0.61 16.06
CA PRO A 364 15.18 -0.32 14.88
C PRO A 364 16.05 -0.26 13.63
N LYS A 365 15.52 -0.80 12.52
CA LYS A 365 16.14 -0.76 11.20
C LYS A 365 15.34 0.17 10.29
N ILE A 366 15.99 1.20 9.76
CA ILE A 366 15.41 2.09 8.74
C ILE A 366 15.63 1.48 7.37
N GLY A 367 14.61 1.48 6.54
CA GLY A 367 14.70 0.96 5.17
C GLY A 367 13.62 1.50 4.25
N GLY A 368 13.69 1.03 3.01
CA GLY A 368 12.70 1.28 1.97
C GLY A 368 12.08 -0.02 1.46
N ILE A 369 10.95 0.09 0.80
CA ILE A 369 10.21 -1.04 0.23
C ILE A 369 10.01 -0.90 -1.27
N GLY A 370 9.72 -2.02 -1.93
CA GLY A 370 9.43 -2.05 -3.37
C GLY A 370 7.97 -1.78 -3.73
N GLY A 371 7.10 -1.55 -2.75
CA GLY A 371 5.68 -1.28 -2.92
C GLY A 371 5.30 0.18 -2.68
N GLY A 372 4.02 0.49 -2.79
CA GLY A 372 3.45 1.80 -2.47
C GLY A 372 2.60 1.75 -1.20
N THR A 373 2.59 2.82 -0.42
CA THR A 373 1.76 3.01 0.76
C THR A 373 1.18 4.42 0.82
N PHE A 374 0.30 4.69 1.76
CA PHE A 374 -0.20 6.05 2.05
C PHE A 374 0.90 7.06 2.37
N ALA A 375 2.04 6.62 2.88
CA ALA A 375 3.15 7.52 3.22
C ALA A 375 3.64 8.32 2.01
N ALA A 376 3.55 7.76 0.79
CA ALA A 376 3.90 8.45 -0.44
C ALA A 376 3.10 9.74 -0.66
N TYR A 377 1.82 9.76 -0.33
CA TYR A 377 0.96 10.94 -0.48
C TYR A 377 1.42 12.09 0.42
N PHE A 378 1.75 11.79 1.68
CA PHE A 378 2.30 12.78 2.62
C PHE A 378 3.67 13.27 2.19
N ARG A 379 4.55 12.37 1.76
CA ARG A 379 5.90 12.72 1.26
C ARG A 379 5.85 13.62 0.04
N LYS A 380 4.89 13.44 -0.87
CA LYS A 380 4.65 14.34 -2.01
C LYS A 380 4.29 15.76 -1.57
N LEU A 381 3.63 15.92 -0.43
CA LEU A 381 3.35 17.22 0.17
C LEU A 381 4.52 17.77 1.00
N GLY A 382 5.63 17.04 1.11
CA GLY A 382 6.77 17.40 1.96
C GLY A 382 6.49 17.24 3.46
N ILE A 383 5.54 16.38 3.83
CA ILE A 383 5.21 16.02 5.21
C ILE A 383 5.93 14.71 5.55
N PRO A 384 6.77 14.67 6.60
CA PRO A 384 7.48 13.46 6.98
C PRO A 384 6.52 12.35 7.41
N ALA A 385 6.62 11.18 6.77
CA ALA A 385 5.80 10.03 7.07
C ALA A 385 6.65 8.76 7.17
N VAL A 386 6.32 7.89 8.12
CA VAL A 386 6.92 6.57 8.31
C VAL A 386 5.86 5.50 8.26
N VAL A 387 6.24 4.33 7.76
CA VAL A 387 5.43 3.12 7.79
C VAL A 387 6.03 2.16 8.81
N TRP A 388 5.21 1.68 9.73
CA TRP A 388 5.67 0.76 10.76
C TRP A 388 4.50 0.04 11.42
N ALA A 389 4.61 -1.26 11.56
CA ALA A 389 3.76 -2.14 12.37
C ALA A 389 4.51 -3.43 12.68
N THR A 390 3.96 -4.26 13.58
CA THR A 390 4.42 -5.61 13.82
C THR A 390 3.49 -6.59 13.12
N LEU A 391 3.95 -7.22 12.05
CA LEU A 391 3.11 -8.01 11.13
C LEU A 391 3.76 -9.36 10.86
N ASP A 392 2.94 -10.42 10.87
CA ASP A 392 3.35 -11.77 10.43
C ASP A 392 3.24 -11.94 8.90
N GLU A 393 2.88 -10.87 8.18
CA GLU A 393 2.76 -10.80 6.71
C GLU A 393 1.73 -11.76 6.13
N THR A 394 0.55 -11.84 6.76
CA THR A 394 -0.58 -12.67 6.32
C THR A 394 -1.57 -11.93 5.40
N ALA A 395 -1.34 -10.65 5.17
CA ALA A 395 -2.16 -9.80 4.31
C ALA A 395 -2.36 -10.40 2.91
N HIS A 396 -3.54 -10.19 2.34
CA HIS A 396 -3.94 -10.64 0.99
C HIS A 396 -3.95 -12.17 0.79
N GLN A 397 -3.73 -12.95 1.85
CA GLN A 397 -3.70 -14.42 1.80
C GLN A 397 -4.99 -15.03 2.35
N PRO A 398 -5.35 -16.26 1.92
CA PRO A 398 -6.34 -17.05 2.64
C PRO A 398 -5.86 -17.34 4.06
N ASN A 399 -6.81 -17.46 5.00
CA ASN A 399 -6.52 -17.62 6.43
C ASN A 399 -5.68 -16.47 7.03
N GLU A 400 -5.85 -15.26 6.49
CA GLU A 400 -5.28 -14.05 7.08
C GLU A 400 -5.60 -13.99 8.57
N TYR A 401 -4.63 -13.61 9.39
CA TYR A 401 -4.82 -13.42 10.82
C TYR A 401 -4.05 -12.20 11.34
N ALA A 402 -4.58 -11.61 12.39
CA ALA A 402 -3.85 -10.68 13.25
C ALA A 402 -3.41 -11.43 14.52
N LYS A 403 -2.14 -11.29 14.89
CA LYS A 403 -1.64 -11.78 16.19
C LYS A 403 -2.04 -10.78 17.27
N ILE A 404 -2.76 -11.26 18.29
CA ILE A 404 -3.28 -10.38 19.37
C ILE A 404 -2.14 -9.66 20.09
N ASP A 405 -1.02 -10.35 20.36
CA ASP A 405 0.14 -9.72 20.98
C ASP A 405 0.74 -8.60 20.12
N ASN A 406 0.79 -8.77 18.80
CA ASN A 406 1.26 -7.71 17.90
C ASN A 406 0.37 -6.46 18.02
N MET A 407 -0.94 -6.66 18.01
CA MET A 407 -1.92 -5.57 18.13
C MET A 407 -1.76 -4.80 19.44
N VAL A 408 -1.61 -5.50 20.57
CA VAL A 408 -1.44 -4.90 21.89
C VAL A 408 -0.10 -4.18 22.00
N GLU A 409 0.99 -4.80 21.55
CA GLU A 409 2.32 -4.20 21.62
C GLU A 409 2.46 -2.99 20.70
N ASP A 410 1.83 -3.01 19.52
CA ASP A 410 1.80 -1.84 18.62
C ASP A 410 1.02 -0.68 19.25
N ALA A 411 -0.09 -0.95 19.94
CA ALA A 411 -0.83 0.07 20.66
C ALA A 411 0.02 0.76 21.75
N LYS A 412 0.87 0.01 22.45
CA LYS A 412 1.80 0.57 23.44
C LYS A 412 2.81 1.54 22.80
N ILE A 413 3.38 1.18 21.67
CA ILE A 413 4.29 2.07 20.92
C ILE A 413 3.56 3.31 20.41
N MET A 414 2.36 3.17 19.85
CA MET A 414 1.57 4.31 19.37
C MET A 414 1.22 5.29 20.53
N ALA A 415 0.87 4.77 21.69
CA ALA A 415 0.64 5.59 22.88
C ALA A 415 1.92 6.31 23.33
N ALA A 416 3.06 5.61 23.33
CA ALA A 416 4.36 6.19 23.69
C ALA A 416 4.77 7.33 22.76
N LEU A 417 4.56 7.20 21.44
CA LEU A 417 4.83 8.26 20.46
C LEU A 417 4.07 9.56 20.76
N ALA A 418 2.87 9.46 21.28
CA ALA A 418 2.05 10.62 21.61
C ALA A 418 2.58 11.41 22.83
N LEU A 419 3.40 10.78 23.67
CA LEU A 419 3.94 11.33 24.90
C LEU A 419 5.36 11.85 24.74
N LEU A 420 6.13 11.29 23.82
CA LEU A 420 7.49 11.70 23.52
C LEU A 420 7.51 13.00 22.70
#